data_718bc505340472ee844143b195b9c291
#
_entry.id   718bc505340472ee844143b195b9c291
#
_cell.length_a   1.000
_cell.length_b   1.000
_cell.length_c   1.000
_cell.angle_alpha   90.00
_cell.angle_beta   90.00
_cell.angle_gamma   90.00
#
_symmetry.space_group_name_H-M   'P 1'
#
loop_
_entity.id
_entity.type
_entity.pdbx_description
1 polymer ?
#
loop_
_entity_poly.entity_id
_entity_poly.type
_entity_poly.pdbx_seq_one_letter_code
_entity_poly.pdbx_strand_id
1 'polypeptide(L)'
;YSVELFASDLASVLDDAGWDTAIIGGASMGGCVALTFANMYAERTVGLGLIDTTAWYGETSIADWEERGQKAITTGMNAMTGFQKTRWFSDNFCAENENIVEHAVEVFVANDPNAYLETCRMLGRCNQSNALRDISVPCEIVVGEEDYATPVAMAESMHQAIVGSNLTVIPKARHLTPLEVPKTIARILLEIDIG
;
A
#
# COMPACT_ATOMS: atom_id res chain seq x y z
N TYR A 1 -7.65 -14.50 -5.87
CA TYR A 1 -7.39 -13.59 -4.75
C TYR A 1 -8.43 -12.47 -4.73
N SER A 2 -8.76 -11.98 -3.53
CA SER A 2 -9.54 -10.77 -3.31
C SER A 2 -8.96 -9.98 -2.15
N VAL A 3 -9.24 -8.69 -2.09
CA VAL A 3 -8.74 -7.84 -0.99
C VAL A 3 -9.42 -8.21 0.34
N GLU A 4 -10.66 -8.67 0.30
CA GLU A 4 -11.40 -9.19 1.45
C GLU A 4 -10.79 -10.48 2.01
N LEU A 5 -10.27 -11.36 1.13
CA LEU A 5 -9.54 -12.55 1.56
C LEU A 5 -8.30 -12.16 2.37
N PHE A 6 -7.49 -11.24 1.86
CA PHE A 6 -6.29 -10.77 2.60
C PHE A 6 -6.65 -10.03 3.89
N ALA A 7 -7.76 -9.29 3.92
CA ALA A 7 -8.27 -8.70 5.17
C ALA A 7 -8.68 -9.77 6.18
N SER A 8 -9.30 -10.87 5.73
CA SER A 8 -9.65 -12.00 6.60
C SER A 8 -8.42 -12.77 7.09
N ASP A 9 -7.38 -12.90 6.24
CA ASP A 9 -6.09 -13.47 6.66
C ASP A 9 -5.46 -12.62 7.77
N LEU A 10 -5.51 -11.27 7.65
CA LEU A 10 -5.03 -10.36 8.69
C LEU A 10 -5.84 -10.52 9.99
N ALA A 11 -7.17 -10.69 9.92
CA ALA A 11 -7.98 -10.99 11.10
C ALA A 11 -7.51 -12.28 11.80
N SER A 12 -7.20 -13.32 11.03
CA SER A 12 -6.67 -14.58 11.57
C SER A 12 -5.29 -14.41 12.23
N VAL A 13 -4.45 -13.50 11.71
CA VAL A 13 -3.16 -13.15 12.33
C VAL A 13 -3.37 -12.47 13.69
N LEU A 14 -4.35 -11.55 13.80
CA LEU A 14 -4.69 -10.93 15.08
C LEU A 14 -5.21 -11.96 16.09
N ASP A 15 -6.03 -12.90 15.63
CA ASP A 15 -6.57 -14.00 16.48
C ASP A 15 -5.44 -14.89 17.01
N ASP A 16 -4.50 -15.28 16.15
CA ASP A 16 -3.32 -16.08 16.54
C ASP A 16 -2.41 -15.32 17.52
N ALA A 17 -2.29 -14.01 17.36
CA ALA A 17 -1.55 -13.15 18.27
C ALA A 17 -2.28 -12.88 19.60
N GLY A 18 -3.56 -13.23 19.71
CA GLY A 18 -4.40 -12.94 20.87
C GLY A 18 -4.73 -11.43 21.01
N TRP A 19 -4.81 -10.70 19.91
CA TRP A 19 -5.12 -9.28 19.90
C TRP A 19 -6.56 -9.03 19.47
N ASP A 20 -7.35 -8.46 20.39
CA ASP A 20 -8.74 -8.08 20.10
C ASP A 20 -8.79 -6.88 19.15
N THR A 21 -7.91 -5.91 19.33
CA THR A 21 -7.83 -4.68 18.54
C THR A 21 -6.38 -4.35 18.18
N ALA A 22 -6.18 -3.60 17.10
CA ALA A 22 -4.87 -3.11 16.68
C ALA A 22 -4.95 -1.82 15.87
N ILE A 23 -3.84 -1.08 15.81
CA ILE A 23 -3.58 -0.13 14.73
C ILE A 23 -3.23 -0.95 13.49
N ILE A 24 -3.98 -0.74 12.42
CA ILE A 24 -3.77 -1.44 11.15
C ILE A 24 -3.04 -0.51 10.18
N GLY A 25 -1.94 -0.97 9.64
CA GLY A 25 -1.17 -0.17 8.68
C GLY A 25 -0.71 -0.98 7.48
N GLY A 26 -0.59 -0.30 6.34
CA GLY A 26 -0.11 -0.97 5.13
C GLY A 26 0.40 -0.01 4.09
N ALA A 27 1.41 -0.48 3.33
CA ALA A 27 1.97 0.25 2.21
C ALA A 27 1.48 -0.35 0.88
N SER A 28 1.15 0.52 -0.09
CA SER A 28 0.72 0.13 -1.44
C SER A 28 -0.47 -0.85 -1.38
N MET A 29 -0.31 -2.06 -1.91
CA MET A 29 -1.31 -3.14 -1.77
C MET A 29 -1.72 -3.37 -0.32
N GLY A 30 -0.77 -3.33 0.63
CA GLY A 30 -1.06 -3.47 2.05
C GLY A 30 -2.00 -2.38 2.57
N GLY A 31 -1.96 -1.17 2.02
CA GLY A 31 -2.91 -0.10 2.33
C GLY A 31 -4.32 -0.40 1.84
N CYS A 32 -4.47 -1.01 0.65
CA CYS A 32 -5.78 -1.49 0.18
C CYS A 32 -6.36 -2.55 1.12
N VAL A 33 -5.50 -3.46 1.60
CA VAL A 33 -5.90 -4.48 2.60
C VAL A 33 -6.27 -3.83 3.93
N ALA A 34 -5.49 -2.86 4.41
CA ALA A 34 -5.74 -2.14 5.65
C ALA A 34 -7.08 -1.38 5.62
N LEU A 35 -7.39 -0.68 4.51
CA LEU A 35 -8.69 -0.05 4.29
C LEU A 35 -9.84 -1.06 4.32
N THR A 36 -9.67 -2.17 3.63
CA THR A 36 -10.68 -3.24 3.59
C THR A 36 -10.88 -3.86 4.97
N PHE A 37 -9.79 -4.09 5.70
CA PHE A 37 -9.85 -4.59 7.07
C PHE A 37 -10.62 -3.62 7.99
N ALA A 38 -10.29 -2.34 7.95
CA ALA A 38 -10.97 -1.33 8.77
C ALA A 38 -12.48 -1.23 8.50
N ASN A 39 -12.90 -1.50 7.26
CA ASN A 39 -14.31 -1.55 6.90
C ASN A 39 -15.01 -2.86 7.33
N MET A 40 -14.35 -4.01 7.18
CA MET A 40 -14.91 -5.31 7.52
C MET A 40 -14.89 -5.61 9.02
N TYR A 41 -13.88 -5.08 9.73
CA TYR A 41 -13.60 -5.34 11.14
C TYR A 41 -13.40 -4.02 11.90
N ALA A 42 -14.39 -3.11 11.78
CA ALA A 42 -14.31 -1.77 12.36
C ALA A 42 -14.07 -1.78 13.88
N GLU A 43 -14.71 -2.72 14.59
CA GLU A 43 -14.53 -2.89 16.03
C GLU A 43 -13.16 -3.41 16.46
N ARG A 44 -12.39 -3.95 15.50
CA ARG A 44 -11.02 -4.45 15.72
C ARG A 44 -9.94 -3.44 15.32
N THR A 45 -10.33 -2.32 14.71
CA THR A 45 -9.42 -1.28 14.24
C THR A 45 -9.48 -0.08 15.17
N VAL A 46 -8.36 0.26 15.83
CA VAL A 46 -8.27 1.43 16.72
C VAL A 46 -7.47 2.58 16.13
N GLY A 47 -6.83 2.38 15.00
CA GLY A 47 -6.10 3.38 14.23
C GLY A 47 -5.72 2.84 12.86
N LEU A 48 -5.44 3.73 11.90
CA LEU A 48 -5.17 3.36 10.51
C LEU A 48 -3.95 4.11 9.96
N GLY A 49 -3.02 3.38 9.35
CA GLY A 49 -1.85 3.92 8.65
C GLY A 49 -1.88 3.56 7.16
N LEU A 50 -2.07 4.54 6.28
CA LEU A 50 -2.18 4.36 4.83
C LEU A 50 -0.94 4.97 4.16
N ILE A 51 -0.04 4.11 3.67
CA ILE A 51 1.27 4.53 3.19
C ILE A 51 1.39 4.22 1.70
N ASP A 52 1.72 5.22 0.86
CA ASP A 52 1.94 5.05 -0.57
C ASP A 52 0.85 4.20 -1.24
N THR A 53 -0.42 4.50 -0.96
CA THR A 53 -1.57 3.66 -1.34
C THR A 53 -2.73 4.48 -1.90
N THR A 54 -3.78 3.79 -2.30
CA THR A 54 -5.03 4.39 -2.78
C THR A 54 -6.23 3.53 -2.39
N ALA A 55 -7.41 4.15 -2.34
CA ALA A 55 -8.67 3.42 -2.22
C ALA A 55 -9.16 2.87 -3.57
N TRP A 56 -8.71 3.43 -4.69
CA TRP A 56 -9.12 3.05 -6.04
C TRP A 56 -8.11 3.52 -7.09
N TYR A 57 -7.78 2.65 -8.02
CA TYR A 57 -6.80 2.94 -9.09
C TYR A 57 -7.41 3.60 -10.35
N GLY A 58 -8.69 3.95 -10.33
CA GLY A 58 -9.35 4.62 -11.44
C GLY A 58 -10.13 3.68 -12.38
N GLU A 59 -10.79 4.27 -13.36
CA GLU A 59 -11.72 3.56 -14.25
C GLU A 59 -11.05 2.51 -15.15
N THR A 60 -9.78 2.71 -15.50
CA THR A 60 -9.01 1.80 -16.35
C THR A 60 -8.32 0.69 -15.56
N SER A 61 -8.40 0.72 -14.23
CA SER A 61 -7.63 -0.13 -13.32
C SER A 61 -7.68 -1.63 -13.66
N ILE A 62 -8.85 -2.15 -14.03
CA ILE A 62 -9.00 -3.58 -14.37
C ILE A 62 -8.14 -3.95 -15.58
N ALA A 63 -8.16 -3.11 -16.63
CA ALA A 63 -7.38 -3.36 -17.84
C ALA A 63 -5.87 -3.16 -17.61
N ASP A 64 -5.50 -2.08 -16.92
CA ASP A 64 -4.09 -1.72 -16.67
C ASP A 64 -3.38 -2.77 -15.80
N TRP A 65 -4.06 -3.24 -14.74
CA TRP A 65 -3.53 -4.28 -13.88
C TRP A 65 -3.51 -5.66 -14.54
N GLU A 66 -4.50 -6.00 -15.38
CA GLU A 66 -4.46 -7.23 -16.19
C GLU A 66 -3.28 -7.22 -17.14
N GLU A 67 -3.08 -6.13 -17.91
CA GLU A 67 -1.93 -5.97 -18.82
C GLU A 67 -0.61 -6.15 -18.09
N ARG A 68 -0.48 -5.51 -16.92
CA ARG A 68 0.71 -5.61 -16.07
C ARG A 68 0.98 -7.03 -15.62
N GLY A 69 -0.04 -7.75 -15.14
CA GLY A 69 0.08 -9.13 -14.70
C GLY A 69 0.41 -10.08 -15.86
N GLN A 70 -0.22 -9.90 -17.01
CA GLN A 70 0.07 -10.69 -18.22
C GLN A 70 1.49 -10.46 -18.75
N LYS A 71 2.02 -9.25 -18.61
CA LYS A 71 3.43 -8.98 -18.92
C LYS A 71 4.38 -9.82 -18.07
N ALA A 72 4.10 -9.99 -16.78
CA ALA A 72 4.90 -10.87 -15.93
C ALA A 72 4.86 -12.34 -16.38
N ILE A 73 3.69 -12.83 -16.83
CA ILE A 73 3.56 -14.18 -17.39
C ILE A 73 4.36 -14.35 -18.68
N THR A 74 4.30 -13.37 -19.58
CA THR A 74 4.88 -13.50 -20.94
C THR A 74 6.37 -13.20 -20.99
N THR A 75 6.87 -12.27 -20.14
CA THR A 75 8.27 -11.81 -20.17
C THR A 75 9.08 -12.24 -18.95
N GLY A 76 8.42 -12.77 -17.92
CA GLY A 76 9.00 -13.11 -16.63
C GLY A 76 9.18 -11.91 -15.71
N MET A 77 9.27 -12.16 -14.40
CA MET A 77 9.42 -11.13 -13.37
C MET A 77 10.70 -10.30 -13.55
N ASN A 78 11.80 -10.91 -13.97
CA ASN A 78 13.07 -10.21 -14.21
C ASN A 78 12.96 -9.08 -15.25
N ALA A 79 12.16 -9.24 -16.29
CA ALA A 79 12.00 -8.22 -17.33
C ALA A 79 11.29 -6.93 -16.83
N MET A 80 10.67 -6.99 -15.65
CA MET A 80 9.95 -5.86 -15.06
C MET A 80 10.84 -5.03 -14.10
N THR A 81 12.01 -5.51 -13.71
CA THR A 81 12.83 -4.94 -12.63
C THR A 81 13.32 -3.53 -12.90
N GLY A 82 13.70 -3.20 -14.14
CA GLY A 82 14.15 -1.86 -14.50
C GLY A 82 13.09 -0.78 -14.22
N PHE A 83 11.85 -1.04 -14.63
CA PHE A 83 10.73 -0.15 -14.33
C PHE A 83 10.40 -0.09 -12.83
N GLN A 84 10.50 -1.23 -12.13
CA GLN A 84 10.17 -1.27 -10.70
C GLN A 84 11.15 -0.45 -9.85
N LYS A 85 12.46 -0.51 -10.13
CA LYS A 85 13.45 0.29 -9.39
C LYS A 85 13.11 1.78 -9.42
N THR A 86 12.83 2.33 -10.61
CA THR A 86 12.49 3.74 -10.78
C THR A 86 11.13 4.11 -10.20
N ARG A 87 10.20 3.15 -10.13
CA ARG A 87 8.89 3.34 -9.54
C ARG A 87 8.95 3.37 -8.02
N TRP A 88 9.78 2.53 -7.42
CA TRP A 88 9.82 2.34 -5.96
C TRP A 88 10.66 3.37 -5.23
N PHE A 89 11.79 3.77 -5.81
CA PHE A 89 12.82 4.55 -5.13
C PHE A 89 13.21 5.79 -5.91
N SER A 90 13.52 6.86 -5.18
CA SER A 90 14.14 8.06 -5.75
C SER A 90 15.53 7.76 -6.31
N ASP A 91 15.97 8.57 -7.27
CA ASP A 91 17.28 8.36 -7.91
C ASP A 91 18.43 8.50 -6.89
N ASN A 92 18.29 9.43 -5.95
CA ASN A 92 19.26 9.61 -4.86
C ASN A 92 19.32 8.39 -3.96
N PHE A 93 18.15 7.84 -3.58
CA PHE A 93 18.11 6.64 -2.75
C PHE A 93 18.76 5.44 -3.46
N CYS A 94 18.46 5.26 -4.73
CA CYS A 94 19.08 4.20 -5.54
C CYS A 94 20.61 4.31 -5.58
N ALA A 95 21.15 5.53 -5.69
CA ALA A 95 22.59 5.76 -5.74
C ALA A 95 23.31 5.51 -4.40
N GLU A 96 22.63 5.78 -3.27
CA GLU A 96 23.22 5.70 -1.93
C GLU A 96 22.96 4.37 -1.22
N ASN A 97 21.94 3.59 -1.66
CA ASN A 97 21.43 2.41 -0.95
C ASN A 97 21.25 1.20 -1.87
N GLU A 98 22.24 0.93 -2.74
CA GLU A 98 22.18 -0.12 -3.75
C GLU A 98 21.78 -1.49 -3.18
N ASN A 99 22.31 -1.86 -2.00
CA ASN A 99 22.01 -3.12 -1.34
C ASN A 99 20.53 -3.26 -0.96
N ILE A 100 19.87 -2.18 -0.52
CA ILE A 100 18.44 -2.19 -0.17
C ILE A 100 17.60 -2.33 -1.45
N VAL A 101 17.98 -1.60 -2.49
CA VAL A 101 17.30 -1.64 -3.79
C VAL A 101 17.42 -3.02 -4.43
N GLU A 102 18.62 -3.62 -4.40
CA GLU A 102 18.84 -4.98 -4.92
C GLU A 102 18.03 -6.01 -4.16
N HIS A 103 18.03 -5.95 -2.83
CA HIS A 103 17.23 -6.87 -2.02
C HIS A 103 15.72 -6.75 -2.32
N ALA A 104 15.19 -5.53 -2.45
CA ALA A 104 13.80 -5.32 -2.84
C ALA A 104 13.48 -5.93 -4.22
N VAL A 105 14.42 -5.83 -5.17
CA VAL A 105 14.30 -6.44 -6.49
C VAL A 105 14.35 -7.97 -6.41
N GLU A 106 15.25 -8.55 -5.60
CA GLU A 106 15.33 -9.99 -5.39
C GLU A 106 14.01 -10.55 -4.85
N VAL A 107 13.44 -9.91 -3.82
CA VAL A 107 12.13 -10.27 -3.26
C VAL A 107 11.04 -10.20 -4.33
N PHE A 108 11.03 -9.15 -5.15
CA PHE A 108 10.06 -9.02 -6.24
C PHE A 108 10.20 -10.13 -7.28
N VAL A 109 11.42 -10.44 -7.70
CA VAL A 109 11.70 -11.46 -8.72
C VAL A 109 11.36 -12.86 -8.25
N ALA A 110 11.46 -13.13 -6.94
CA ALA A 110 11.14 -14.42 -6.33
C ALA A 110 9.65 -14.76 -6.32
N ASN A 111 8.76 -13.81 -6.66
CA ASN A 111 7.32 -14.08 -6.72
C ASN A 111 6.98 -15.05 -7.86
N ASP A 112 6.02 -15.93 -7.62
CA ASP A 112 5.40 -16.74 -8.68
C ASP A 112 4.62 -15.83 -9.64
N PRO A 113 4.87 -15.90 -10.96
CA PRO A 113 4.21 -15.01 -11.92
C PRO A 113 2.68 -15.18 -11.96
N ASN A 114 2.14 -16.38 -11.69
CA ASN A 114 0.70 -16.60 -11.66
C ASN A 114 0.08 -15.98 -10.41
N ALA A 115 0.73 -16.12 -9.25
CA ALA A 115 0.31 -15.45 -8.03
C ALA A 115 0.37 -13.92 -8.18
N TYR A 116 1.40 -13.41 -8.86
CA TYR A 116 1.51 -11.99 -9.18
C TYR A 116 0.37 -11.51 -10.10
N LEU A 117 0.03 -12.27 -11.15
CA LEU A 117 -1.12 -11.97 -12.03
C LEU A 117 -2.43 -11.90 -11.23
N GLU A 118 -2.69 -12.87 -10.36
CA GLU A 118 -3.90 -12.86 -9.52
C GLU A 118 -3.92 -11.67 -8.55
N THR A 119 -2.76 -11.28 -8.02
CA THR A 119 -2.63 -10.07 -7.21
C THR A 119 -2.90 -8.79 -8.02
N CYS A 120 -2.40 -8.71 -9.24
CA CYS A 120 -2.73 -7.62 -10.16
C CYS A 120 -4.24 -7.54 -10.43
N ARG A 121 -4.88 -8.68 -10.69
CA ARG A 121 -6.34 -8.76 -10.88
C ARG A 121 -7.12 -8.30 -9.66
N MET A 122 -6.67 -8.65 -8.47
CA MET A 122 -7.23 -8.17 -7.22
C MET A 122 -7.13 -6.65 -7.11
N LEU A 123 -5.94 -6.08 -7.34
CA LEU A 123 -5.72 -4.63 -7.31
C LEU A 123 -6.58 -3.88 -8.34
N GLY A 124 -6.69 -4.42 -9.55
CA GLY A 124 -7.55 -3.85 -10.60
C GLY A 124 -9.02 -3.75 -10.20
N ARG A 125 -9.51 -4.67 -9.36
CA ARG A 125 -10.89 -4.70 -8.87
C ARG A 125 -11.08 -3.96 -7.54
N CYS A 126 -9.99 -3.59 -6.86
CA CYS A 126 -10.05 -2.93 -5.56
C CYS A 126 -10.67 -1.53 -5.71
N ASN A 127 -11.80 -1.31 -5.03
CA ASN A 127 -12.43 0.01 -4.93
C ASN A 127 -13.09 0.16 -3.55
N GLN A 128 -12.43 0.88 -2.67
CA GLN A 128 -12.88 1.20 -1.32
C GLN A 128 -13.38 2.65 -1.19
N SER A 129 -13.54 3.37 -2.31
CA SER A 129 -13.86 4.81 -2.30
C SER A 129 -15.14 5.14 -1.54
N ASN A 130 -16.17 4.29 -1.65
CA ASN A 130 -17.45 4.53 -0.99
C ASN A 130 -17.39 4.32 0.52
N ALA A 131 -16.46 3.48 1.00
CA ALA A 131 -16.32 3.12 2.40
C ALA A 131 -15.36 4.05 3.19
N LEU A 132 -14.66 4.97 2.51
CA LEU A 132 -13.74 5.92 3.16
C LEU A 132 -14.45 6.79 4.21
N ARG A 133 -15.71 7.14 3.97
CA ARG A 133 -16.51 7.99 4.86
C ARG A 133 -16.91 7.30 6.18
N ASP A 134 -16.85 5.99 6.20
CA ASP A 134 -17.20 5.17 7.35
C ASP A 134 -16.00 4.95 8.29
N ILE A 135 -14.81 5.34 7.86
CA ILE A 135 -13.60 5.33 8.69
C ILE A 135 -13.73 6.42 9.76
N SER A 136 -13.77 6.01 11.03
CA SER A 136 -13.94 6.90 12.19
C SER A 136 -12.80 6.86 13.18
N VAL A 137 -11.78 6.03 12.93
CA VAL A 137 -10.59 5.92 13.76
C VAL A 137 -9.52 6.94 13.33
N PRO A 138 -8.58 7.33 14.22
CA PRO A 138 -7.43 8.13 13.84
C PRO A 138 -6.70 7.53 12.65
N CYS A 139 -6.44 8.34 11.63
CA CYS A 139 -5.89 7.87 10.36
C CYS A 139 -4.74 8.77 9.89
N GLU A 140 -3.57 8.16 9.69
CA GLU A 140 -2.40 8.80 9.08
C GLU A 140 -2.26 8.33 7.63
N ILE A 141 -2.24 9.28 6.70
CA ILE A 141 -2.02 9.05 5.28
C ILE A 141 -0.65 9.61 4.93
N VAL A 142 0.21 8.78 4.34
CA VAL A 142 1.57 9.16 3.96
C VAL A 142 1.81 8.81 2.51
N VAL A 143 2.46 9.70 1.76
CA VAL A 143 2.80 9.47 0.36
C VAL A 143 4.11 10.17 0.00
N GLY A 144 4.91 9.55 -0.85
CA GLY A 144 6.08 10.19 -1.44
C GLY A 144 5.69 11.30 -2.42
N GLU A 145 6.38 12.46 -2.37
CA GLU A 145 6.13 13.59 -3.29
C GLU A 145 6.29 13.18 -4.76
N GLU A 146 7.25 12.28 -5.04
CA GLU A 146 7.55 11.77 -6.37
C GLU A 146 6.91 10.40 -6.65
N ASP A 147 5.93 9.98 -5.85
CA ASP A 147 5.21 8.72 -6.09
C ASP A 147 4.31 8.85 -7.32
N TYR A 148 4.67 8.16 -8.40
CA TYR A 148 3.84 8.08 -9.60
C TYR A 148 3.09 6.74 -9.73
N ALA A 149 3.22 5.85 -8.74
CA ALA A 149 2.44 4.63 -8.65
C ALA A 149 1.07 4.87 -8.01
N THR A 150 1.08 5.61 -6.89
CA THR A 150 -0.10 6.14 -6.20
C THR A 150 0.16 7.63 -5.92
N PRO A 151 -0.01 8.51 -6.93
CA PRO A 151 0.34 9.92 -6.84
C PRO A 151 -0.33 10.65 -5.68
N VAL A 152 0.28 11.75 -5.25
CA VAL A 152 -0.21 12.62 -4.14
C VAL A 152 -1.72 12.90 -4.25
N ALA A 153 -2.24 13.11 -5.47
CA ALA A 153 -3.67 13.35 -5.68
C ALA A 153 -4.58 12.20 -5.19
N MET A 154 -4.10 10.94 -5.21
CA MET A 154 -4.84 9.81 -4.65
C MET A 154 -4.86 9.86 -3.13
N ALA A 155 -3.76 10.21 -2.49
CA ALA A 155 -3.68 10.43 -1.04
C ALA A 155 -4.56 11.60 -0.59
N GLU A 156 -4.55 12.71 -1.33
CA GLU A 156 -5.42 13.86 -1.10
C GLU A 156 -6.90 13.49 -1.20
N SER A 157 -7.27 12.65 -2.17
CA SER A 157 -8.64 12.16 -2.32
C SER A 157 -9.10 11.32 -1.11
N MET A 158 -8.22 10.46 -0.58
CA MET A 158 -8.51 9.72 0.65
C MET A 158 -8.62 10.65 1.86
N HIS A 159 -7.71 11.61 2.00
CA HIS A 159 -7.71 12.60 3.08
C HIS A 159 -8.99 13.45 3.09
N GLN A 160 -9.46 13.87 1.93
CA GLN A 160 -10.73 14.61 1.81
C GLN A 160 -11.95 13.77 2.22
N ALA A 161 -11.91 12.47 2.01
CA ALA A 161 -13.02 11.57 2.29
C ALA A 161 -13.02 11.02 3.73
N ILE A 162 -11.85 10.82 4.35
CA ILE A 162 -11.69 10.32 5.72
C ILE A 162 -11.65 11.51 6.68
N VAL A 163 -12.74 11.76 7.37
CA VAL A 163 -12.85 12.89 8.31
C VAL A 163 -11.88 12.71 9.48
N GLY A 164 -11.09 13.75 9.76
CA GLY A 164 -10.11 13.73 10.86
C GLY A 164 -8.81 12.99 10.56
N SER A 165 -8.59 12.52 9.32
CA SER A 165 -7.29 12.00 8.92
C SER A 165 -6.23 13.12 8.84
N ASN A 166 -4.96 12.74 8.93
CA ASN A 166 -3.82 13.61 8.61
C ASN A 166 -3.19 13.14 7.30
N LEU A 167 -2.62 14.07 6.53
CA LEU A 167 -1.86 13.78 5.31
C LEU A 167 -0.44 14.32 5.43
N THR A 168 0.54 13.43 5.24
CA THR A 168 1.95 13.80 5.16
C THR A 168 2.52 13.45 3.80
N VAL A 169 3.02 14.46 3.07
CA VAL A 169 3.75 14.26 1.82
C VAL A 169 5.25 14.29 2.12
N ILE A 170 5.96 13.22 1.80
CA ILE A 170 7.41 13.08 2.05
C ILE A 170 8.19 13.66 0.87
N PRO A 171 8.94 14.76 1.05
CA PRO A 171 9.68 15.38 -0.02
C PRO A 171 10.70 14.43 -0.66
N LYS A 172 10.77 14.43 -2.00
CA LYS A 172 11.75 13.69 -2.81
C LYS A 172 11.72 12.16 -2.63
N ALA A 173 10.74 11.60 -1.95
CA ALA A 173 10.55 10.16 -1.85
C ALA A 173 9.58 9.65 -2.93
N ARG A 174 9.75 8.40 -3.31
CA ARG A 174 8.84 7.70 -4.23
C ARG A 174 7.94 6.71 -3.49
N HIS A 175 7.63 5.57 -4.12
CA HIS A 175 6.56 4.65 -3.73
C HIS A 175 6.86 3.76 -2.51
N LEU A 176 8.11 3.52 -2.16
CA LEU A 176 8.45 2.71 -1.00
C LEU A 176 9.04 3.57 0.12
N THR A 177 8.28 4.58 0.57
CA THR A 177 8.70 5.45 1.68
C THR A 177 9.06 4.69 2.96
N PRO A 178 8.47 3.51 3.29
CA PRO A 178 8.92 2.70 4.42
C PRO A 178 10.37 2.22 4.33
N LEU A 179 10.91 2.11 3.12
CA LEU A 179 12.32 1.76 2.89
C LEU A 179 13.19 3.01 2.71
N GLU A 180 12.67 4.05 2.04
CA GLU A 180 13.43 5.29 1.83
C GLU A 180 13.63 6.10 3.12
N VAL A 181 12.59 6.20 3.95
CA VAL A 181 12.59 7.04 5.17
C VAL A 181 11.97 6.31 6.38
N PRO A 182 12.47 5.12 6.74
CA PRO A 182 11.84 4.24 7.74
C PRO A 182 11.61 4.90 9.09
N LYS A 183 12.53 5.77 9.53
CA LYS A 183 12.41 6.48 10.82
C LYS A 183 11.25 7.47 10.82
N THR A 184 11.02 8.15 9.70
CA THR A 184 9.91 9.09 9.55
C THR A 184 8.58 8.35 9.55
N ILE A 185 8.48 7.26 8.78
CA ILE A 185 7.28 6.42 8.75
C ILE A 185 6.97 5.84 10.13
N ALA A 186 7.98 5.26 10.80
CA ALA A 186 7.81 4.70 12.13
C ALA A 186 7.30 5.75 13.13
N ARG A 187 7.86 6.97 13.11
CA ARG A 187 7.42 8.08 13.98
C ARG A 187 5.95 8.42 13.72
N ILE A 188 5.54 8.60 12.46
CA ILE A 188 4.17 8.94 12.11
C ILE A 188 3.19 7.86 12.62
N LEU A 189 3.52 6.58 12.39
CA LEU A 189 2.65 5.48 12.83
C LEU A 189 2.58 5.36 14.36
N LEU A 190 3.65 5.65 15.07
CA LEU A 190 3.69 5.63 16.55
C LEU A 190 2.97 6.84 17.18
N GLU A 191 2.77 7.92 16.44
CA GLU A 191 2.05 9.11 16.84
C GLU A 191 0.51 9.01 16.61
N ILE A 192 0.02 7.90 16.08
CA ILE A 192 -1.44 7.66 15.97
C ILE A 192 -2.02 7.62 17.39
N ASP A 193 -2.77 8.64 17.73
CA ASP A 193 -3.39 8.79 19.05
C ASP A 193 -4.70 7.99 19.11
N ILE A 194 -4.67 6.92 19.88
CA ILE A 194 -5.84 6.04 20.07
C ILE A 194 -6.66 6.35 21.33
N GLY A 195 -6.34 7.47 22.02
CA GLY A 195 -7.06 7.93 23.21
C GLY A 195 -6.54 7.33 24.54
#